data_b1924564f719d295785ab775c204ca11
#
_entry.id   b1924564f719d295785ab775c204ca11
#
_cell.length_a   1.000
_cell.length_b   1.000
_cell.length_c   1.000
_cell.angle_alpha   90.00
_cell.angle_beta   90.00
_cell.angle_gamma   90.00
#
_symmetry.space_group_name_H-M   'P 1'
#
loop_
_entity.id
_entity.type
_entity.pdbx_description
1 polymer ?
#
loop_
_entity_poly.entity_id
_entity_poly.type
_entity_poly.pdbx_seq_one_letter_code
_entity_poly.pdbx_strand_id
1 'polypeptide(L)'
;MTETRPREAADDGHAANSLTMPGRHRVVHGSDRIRFVMRGIGQALVTAGVIVLLFVVYELWVTNIFAHQKQVRVHTVLEQQWAQGDDPLVGRLNLPGSRQSTIPAGQGIANLYVPRLGSDYRFAIVQGVDDASLEEGPGHYPTTQLPGQVGNFAVAGHRVGKGEPFLNLDQLRV
;
A
#
# COMPACT_ATOMS: atom_id res chain seq x y z
N MET A 1 62.78 90.50 28.36
CA MET A 1 62.46 90.51 29.83
C MET A 1 61.87 89.14 30.10
N THR A 2 62.75 88.41 30.64
CA THR A 2 62.82 87.89 32.03
C THR A 2 61.85 86.68 32.16
N GLU A 3 62.36 85.53 32.25
CA GLU A 3 62.84 84.74 33.34
C GLU A 3 61.67 83.85 33.90
N THR A 4 61.77 82.62 34.21
CA THR A 4 62.81 81.81 34.80
C THR A 4 62.22 80.40 34.89
N ARG A 5 63.01 79.38 34.72
CA ARG A 5 62.85 78.02 35.30
C ARG A 5 62.92 78.07 36.82
N PRO A 6 62.59 77.08 37.60
CA PRO A 6 62.92 75.64 37.29
C PRO A 6 61.96 74.61 37.99
N ARG A 7 62.25 73.33 37.78
CA ARG A 7 62.29 72.11 38.58
C ARG A 7 60.92 71.67 39.26
N GLU A 8 60.64 70.46 39.39
CA GLU A 8 61.35 69.31 39.92
C GLU A 8 60.55 68.02 39.68
N ALA A 9 61.27 66.94 39.64
CA ALA A 9 60.85 65.51 39.54
C ALA A 9 59.85 65.07 40.59
N ALA A 10 59.05 64.13 40.25
CA ALA A 10 58.64 62.97 41.09
C ALA A 10 58.19 61.85 40.22
N ASP A 11 59.00 60.88 40.25
CA ASP A 11 58.76 59.46 39.97
C ASP A 11 57.57 58.97 40.81
N ASP A 12 56.63 58.29 40.15
CA ASP A 12 55.87 57.29 40.90
C ASP A 12 55.30 56.28 39.90
N GLY A 13 55.74 55.07 40.11
CA GLY A 13 55.39 53.87 39.37
C GLY A 13 53.91 53.56 39.28
N HIS A 14 53.44 53.41 38.10
CA HIS A 14 52.15 52.76 37.87
C HIS A 14 52.39 51.31 37.50
N ALA A 15 52.22 50.48 38.51
CA ALA A 15 52.10 49.05 38.38
C ALA A 15 51.02 48.73 37.35
N ALA A 16 51.43 48.07 36.30
CA ALA A 16 50.52 47.48 35.32
C ALA A 16 49.63 46.42 35.99
N ASN A 17 48.41 46.79 36.25
CA ASN A 17 47.39 45.87 36.71
C ASN A 17 46.92 45.02 35.53
N SER A 18 47.59 43.91 35.29
CA SER A 18 47.19 42.88 34.35
C SER A 18 45.91 42.23 34.90
N LEU A 19 44.77 42.75 34.47
CA LEU A 19 43.47 42.07 34.65
C LEU A 19 43.47 40.78 33.83
N THR A 20 43.89 39.70 34.47
CA THR A 20 43.71 38.35 33.99
C THR A 20 42.22 38.07 33.93
N MET A 21 41.64 38.13 32.74
CA MET A 21 40.25 37.69 32.53
C MET A 21 40.17 36.21 32.90
N PRO A 22 39.30 35.78 33.84
CA PRO A 22 39.12 34.36 34.09
C PRO A 22 38.54 33.72 32.83
N GLY A 23 39.26 32.74 32.27
CA GLY A 23 38.80 31.93 31.17
C GLY A 23 37.44 31.35 31.52
N ARG A 24 36.39 31.71 30.77
CA ARG A 24 35.09 31.06 30.81
C ARG A 24 35.28 29.61 30.39
N HIS A 25 35.53 28.77 31.35
CA HIS A 25 35.38 27.32 31.12
C HIS A 25 33.93 27.07 30.73
N ARG A 26 33.72 26.83 29.43
CA ARG A 26 32.42 26.38 28.90
C ARG A 26 32.19 24.98 29.47
N VAL A 27 31.51 24.89 30.61
CA VAL A 27 31.04 23.62 31.13
C VAL A 27 30.06 23.06 30.13
N VAL A 28 30.54 22.15 29.31
CA VAL A 28 29.67 21.40 28.41
C VAL A 28 28.82 20.51 29.29
N HIS A 29 27.60 20.98 29.58
CA HIS A 29 26.66 20.26 30.43
C HIS A 29 26.29 18.95 29.74
N GLY A 30 26.37 17.84 30.47
CA GLY A 30 25.96 16.51 30.00
C GLY A 30 24.51 16.48 29.50
N SER A 31 23.69 17.44 29.89
CA SER A 31 22.33 17.69 29.46
C SER A 31 22.21 17.95 27.93
N ASP A 32 23.22 18.56 27.31
CA ASP A 32 23.17 18.87 25.85
C ASP A 32 23.36 17.61 25.02
N ARG A 33 24.17 16.67 25.48
CA ARG A 33 24.35 15.36 24.84
C ARG A 33 23.07 14.51 24.91
N ILE A 34 22.42 14.49 26.08
CA ILE A 34 21.16 13.76 26.28
C ILE A 34 20.06 14.35 25.41
N ARG A 35 19.95 15.66 25.35
CA ARG A 35 18.97 16.33 24.45
C ARG A 35 19.23 16.03 22.99
N PHE A 36 20.49 16.01 22.55
CA PHE A 36 20.85 15.66 21.18
C PHE A 36 20.48 14.21 20.84
N VAL A 37 20.79 13.26 21.76
CA VAL A 37 20.45 11.84 21.59
C VAL A 37 18.93 11.65 21.58
N MET A 38 18.19 12.27 22.50
CA MET A 38 16.74 12.20 22.55
C MET A 38 16.10 12.77 21.29
N ARG A 39 16.64 13.86 20.77
CA ARG A 39 16.18 14.45 19.50
C ARG A 39 16.45 13.54 18.32
N GLY A 40 17.61 12.88 18.28
CA GLY A 40 17.97 11.90 17.25
C GLY A 40 17.05 10.68 17.26
N ILE A 41 16.78 10.14 18.46
CA ILE A 41 15.83 9.01 18.62
C ILE A 41 14.42 9.44 18.19
N GLY A 42 13.96 10.61 18.62
CA GLY A 42 12.65 11.13 18.21
C GLY A 42 12.54 11.29 16.70
N GLN A 43 13.57 11.84 16.05
CA GLN A 43 13.62 11.97 14.60
C GLN A 43 13.60 10.61 13.90
N ALA A 44 14.37 9.64 14.37
CA ALA A 44 14.41 8.28 13.81
C ALA A 44 13.05 7.58 13.93
N LEU A 45 12.37 7.72 15.09
CA LEU A 45 11.04 7.16 15.29
C LEU A 45 9.99 7.79 14.38
N VAL A 46 10.03 9.11 14.20
CA VAL A 46 9.12 9.80 13.26
C VAL A 46 9.37 9.32 11.83
N THR A 47 10.64 9.24 11.42
CA THR A 47 10.98 8.75 10.07
C THR A 47 10.53 7.31 9.88
N ALA A 48 10.78 6.43 10.84
CA ALA A 48 10.31 5.06 10.78
C ALA A 48 8.77 4.98 10.71
N GLY A 49 8.07 5.78 11.50
CA GLY A 49 6.61 5.88 11.47
C GLY A 49 6.07 6.32 10.10
N VAL A 50 6.70 7.31 9.49
CA VAL A 50 6.33 7.77 8.13
C VAL A 50 6.58 6.68 7.08
N ILE A 51 7.71 5.97 7.16
CA ILE A 51 8.00 4.86 6.25
C ILE A 51 6.95 3.74 6.37
N VAL A 52 6.61 3.34 7.60
CA VAL A 52 5.58 2.32 7.84
C VAL A 52 4.21 2.79 7.30
N LEU A 53 3.84 4.04 7.53
CA LEU A 53 2.60 4.62 7.03
C LEU A 53 2.56 4.60 5.50
N LEU A 54 3.63 5.03 4.84
CA LEU A 54 3.74 5.00 3.38
C LEU A 54 3.70 3.57 2.83
N PHE A 55 4.32 2.62 3.54
CA PHE A 55 4.26 1.20 3.18
C PHE A 55 2.83 0.65 3.26
N VAL A 56 2.09 0.97 4.32
CA VAL A 56 0.69 0.56 4.47
C VAL A 56 -0.18 1.17 3.36
N VAL A 57 0.00 2.46 3.07
CA VAL A 57 -0.71 3.12 1.96
C VAL A 57 -0.35 2.45 0.63
N TYR A 58 0.92 2.16 0.40
CA TYR A 58 1.38 1.46 -0.80
C TYR A 58 0.72 0.08 -0.94
N GLU A 59 0.73 -0.75 0.10
CA GLU A 59 0.10 -2.07 0.09
C GLU A 59 -1.40 -2.01 -0.23
N LEU A 60 -2.12 -1.08 0.38
CA LEU A 60 -3.57 -0.94 0.18
C LEU A 60 -3.92 -0.42 -1.23
N TRP A 61 -3.15 0.54 -1.75
CA TRP A 61 -3.46 1.18 -3.03
C TRP A 61 -2.94 0.40 -4.23
N VAL A 62 -1.68 -0.03 -4.17
CA VAL A 62 -1.02 -0.69 -5.31
C VAL A 62 -1.63 -2.06 -5.56
N THR A 63 -1.91 -2.83 -4.52
CA THR A 63 -2.54 -4.15 -4.65
C THR A 63 -3.92 -4.07 -5.31
N ASN A 64 -4.74 -3.08 -4.95
CA ASN A 64 -6.06 -2.90 -5.56
C ASN A 64 -6.00 -2.47 -7.04
N ILE A 65 -5.04 -1.62 -7.40
CA ILE A 65 -4.87 -1.20 -8.81
C ILE A 65 -4.52 -2.40 -9.69
N PHE A 66 -3.61 -3.26 -9.25
CA PHE A 66 -3.23 -4.45 -10.01
C PHE A 66 -4.38 -5.47 -10.13
N ALA A 67 -5.16 -5.68 -9.07
CA ALA A 67 -6.32 -6.56 -9.11
C ALA A 67 -7.37 -6.06 -10.13
N HIS A 68 -7.63 -4.75 -10.15
CA HIS A 68 -8.54 -4.16 -11.13
C HIS A 68 -8.04 -4.34 -12.58
N GLN A 69 -6.75 -4.16 -12.84
CA GLN A 69 -6.17 -4.38 -14.17
C GLN A 69 -6.29 -5.85 -14.62
N LYS A 70 -6.12 -6.81 -13.71
CA LYS A 70 -6.32 -8.23 -14.00
C LYS A 70 -7.76 -8.50 -14.41
N GLN A 71 -8.73 -8.00 -13.67
CA GLN A 71 -10.15 -8.14 -13.99
C GLN A 71 -10.51 -7.54 -15.34
N VAL A 72 -10.01 -6.35 -15.66
CA VAL A 72 -10.23 -5.73 -16.99
C VAL A 72 -9.70 -6.61 -18.09
N ARG A 73 -8.52 -7.21 -17.92
CA ARG A 73 -7.94 -8.14 -18.90
C ARG A 73 -8.79 -9.38 -19.10
N VAL A 74 -9.17 -10.06 -18.01
CA VAL A 74 -10.01 -11.28 -18.10
C VAL A 74 -11.33 -10.96 -18.77
N HIS A 75 -11.97 -9.84 -18.41
CA HIS A 75 -13.21 -9.39 -19.01
C HIS A 75 -13.06 -9.12 -20.51
N THR A 76 -12.00 -8.40 -20.93
CA THR A 76 -11.76 -8.10 -22.35
C THR A 76 -11.50 -9.36 -23.16
N VAL A 77 -10.71 -10.29 -22.65
CA VAL A 77 -10.44 -11.58 -23.32
C VAL A 77 -11.73 -12.38 -23.47
N LEU A 78 -12.55 -12.44 -22.41
CA LEU A 78 -13.82 -13.16 -22.45
C LEU A 78 -14.81 -12.55 -23.46
N GLU A 79 -14.93 -11.22 -23.49
CA GLU A 79 -15.77 -10.53 -24.49
C GLU A 79 -15.28 -10.74 -25.92
N GLN A 80 -13.97 -10.74 -26.14
CA GLN A 80 -13.40 -11.03 -27.46
C GLN A 80 -13.68 -12.47 -27.90
N GLN A 81 -13.57 -13.45 -26.99
CA GLN A 81 -13.91 -14.85 -27.29
C GLN A 81 -15.38 -14.97 -27.67
N TRP A 82 -16.28 -14.35 -26.93
CA TRP A 82 -17.72 -14.36 -27.28
C TRP A 82 -18.01 -13.67 -28.59
N ALA A 83 -17.37 -12.55 -28.91
CA ALA A 83 -17.53 -11.85 -30.18
C ALA A 83 -17.06 -12.69 -31.40
N GLN A 84 -16.10 -13.60 -31.17
CA GLN A 84 -15.63 -14.55 -32.18
C GLN A 84 -16.48 -15.84 -32.26
N GLY A 85 -17.49 -15.97 -31.38
CA GLY A 85 -18.32 -17.18 -31.29
C GLY A 85 -17.65 -18.33 -30.52
N ASP A 86 -16.51 -18.06 -29.91
CA ASP A 86 -15.77 -19.02 -29.04
C ASP A 86 -16.21 -18.90 -27.60
N ASP A 87 -17.45 -19.30 -27.32
CA ASP A 87 -17.96 -19.35 -25.93
C ASP A 87 -17.44 -20.61 -25.24
N PRO A 88 -16.65 -20.49 -24.18
CA PRO A 88 -16.10 -21.64 -23.44
C PRO A 88 -17.18 -22.56 -22.86
N LEU A 89 -18.43 -22.13 -22.79
CA LEU A 89 -19.55 -22.90 -22.24
C LEU A 89 -20.36 -23.66 -23.33
N VAL A 90 -20.46 -23.12 -24.54
CA VAL A 90 -21.40 -23.64 -25.56
C VAL A 90 -21.15 -25.11 -25.93
N GLY A 91 -19.89 -25.51 -26.09
CA GLY A 91 -19.56 -26.89 -26.41
C GLY A 91 -19.74 -27.89 -25.27
N ARG A 92 -19.95 -27.40 -24.05
CA ARG A 92 -19.97 -28.22 -22.81
C ARG A 92 -21.35 -28.41 -22.19
N LEU A 93 -22.26 -27.50 -22.50
CA LEU A 93 -23.66 -27.59 -22.04
C LEU A 93 -24.41 -28.78 -22.66
N ASN A 94 -23.97 -29.27 -23.81
CA ASN A 94 -24.71 -30.26 -24.60
C ASN A 94 -24.20 -31.70 -24.48
N LEU A 95 -23.19 -31.96 -23.65
CA LEU A 95 -22.62 -33.30 -23.51
C LEU A 95 -23.01 -33.94 -22.16
N PRO A 96 -23.89 -34.96 -22.15
CA PRO A 96 -24.14 -35.74 -20.97
C PRO A 96 -22.83 -36.39 -20.47
N GLY A 97 -22.40 -36.04 -19.25
CA GLY A 97 -21.17 -36.57 -18.64
C GLY A 97 -19.87 -35.90 -19.07
N SER A 98 -19.91 -34.73 -19.75
CA SER A 98 -18.70 -33.96 -20.01
C SER A 98 -18.02 -33.56 -18.66
N ARG A 99 -16.82 -34.10 -18.48
CA ARG A 99 -15.97 -33.73 -17.33
C ARG A 99 -15.66 -32.24 -17.40
N GLN A 100 -16.02 -31.50 -16.37
CA GLN A 100 -15.77 -30.07 -16.22
C GLN A 100 -14.28 -29.69 -16.25
N SER A 101 -13.43 -30.68 -16.31
CA SER A 101 -11.98 -30.61 -16.18
C SER A 101 -11.22 -30.06 -17.39
N THR A 102 -11.89 -29.55 -18.42
CA THR A 102 -11.22 -29.08 -19.66
C THR A 102 -11.08 -27.58 -19.78
N ILE A 103 -11.63 -26.80 -18.87
CA ILE A 103 -11.40 -25.35 -18.83
C ILE A 103 -10.11 -25.09 -18.02
N PRO A 104 -9.10 -24.46 -18.61
CA PRO A 104 -7.88 -24.13 -17.86
C PRO A 104 -8.15 -23.24 -16.65
N ALA A 105 -7.40 -23.45 -15.57
CA ALA A 105 -7.44 -22.56 -14.41
C ALA A 105 -7.08 -21.12 -14.81
N GLY A 106 -7.76 -20.14 -14.23
CA GLY A 106 -7.61 -18.72 -14.55
C GLY A 106 -8.31 -18.26 -15.83
N GLN A 107 -8.85 -19.16 -16.65
CA GLN A 107 -9.63 -18.77 -17.83
C GLN A 107 -10.98 -18.19 -17.40
N GLY A 108 -11.35 -17.03 -17.99
CA GLY A 108 -12.68 -16.43 -17.83
C GLY A 108 -13.77 -17.35 -18.40
N ILE A 109 -14.89 -17.50 -17.67
CA ILE A 109 -16.00 -18.39 -18.05
C ILE A 109 -17.35 -17.68 -18.09
N ALA A 110 -17.55 -16.67 -17.28
CA ALA A 110 -18.82 -15.96 -17.17
C ALA A 110 -18.62 -14.58 -16.56
N ASN A 111 -19.63 -13.71 -16.65
CA ASN A 111 -19.70 -12.46 -15.90
C ASN A 111 -20.70 -12.59 -14.73
N LEU A 112 -20.24 -12.24 -13.53
CA LEU A 112 -21.09 -12.04 -12.37
C LEU A 112 -21.58 -10.60 -12.37
N TYR A 113 -22.88 -10.42 -12.34
CA TYR A 113 -23.50 -9.11 -12.26
C TYR A 113 -24.49 -9.08 -11.10
N VAL A 114 -24.29 -8.16 -10.14
CA VAL A 114 -25.15 -8.01 -8.97
C VAL A 114 -25.57 -6.54 -8.82
N PRO A 115 -26.62 -6.10 -9.54
CA PRO A 115 -27.03 -4.68 -9.58
C PRO A 115 -27.38 -4.10 -8.21
N ARG A 116 -27.75 -4.94 -7.25
CA ARG A 116 -28.08 -4.53 -5.89
C ARG A 116 -26.87 -4.05 -5.08
N LEU A 117 -25.67 -4.45 -5.48
CA LEU A 117 -24.41 -4.01 -4.86
C LEU A 117 -23.81 -2.76 -5.56
N GLY A 118 -24.40 -2.37 -6.68
CA GLY A 118 -23.99 -1.21 -7.47
C GLY A 118 -24.28 -1.41 -8.95
N SER A 119 -24.57 -0.34 -9.68
CA SER A 119 -24.80 -0.39 -11.13
C SER A 119 -23.62 -0.96 -11.91
N ASP A 120 -22.41 -0.72 -11.40
CA ASP A 120 -21.15 -1.13 -12.01
C ASP A 120 -20.55 -2.39 -11.39
N TYR A 121 -21.31 -3.03 -10.47
CA TYR A 121 -20.85 -4.25 -9.82
C TYR A 121 -20.86 -5.41 -10.82
N ARG A 122 -19.70 -5.62 -11.42
CA ARG A 122 -19.48 -6.66 -12.43
C ARG A 122 -18.08 -7.24 -12.30
N PHE A 123 -17.98 -8.57 -12.22
CA PHE A 123 -16.74 -9.31 -12.18
C PHE A 123 -16.75 -10.45 -13.18
N ALA A 124 -15.66 -10.64 -13.90
CA ALA A 124 -15.43 -11.84 -14.68
C ALA A 124 -15.12 -13.00 -13.73
N ILE A 125 -15.86 -14.09 -13.86
CA ILE A 125 -15.61 -15.34 -13.12
C ILE A 125 -14.58 -16.14 -13.89
N VAL A 126 -13.56 -16.62 -13.20
CA VAL A 126 -12.53 -17.50 -13.75
C VAL A 126 -12.72 -18.94 -13.31
N GLN A 127 -12.15 -19.88 -14.04
CA GLN A 127 -12.11 -21.29 -13.65
C GLN A 127 -11.04 -21.51 -12.58
N GLY A 128 -11.39 -22.22 -11.49
CA GLY A 128 -10.46 -22.56 -10.42
C GLY A 128 -10.60 -21.69 -9.19
N VAL A 129 -10.17 -22.23 -8.04
CA VAL A 129 -10.21 -21.59 -6.71
C VAL A 129 -8.85 -21.64 -6.01
N ASP A 130 -7.78 -21.89 -6.79
CA ASP A 130 -6.41 -21.72 -6.33
C ASP A 130 -6.06 -20.23 -6.20
N ASP A 131 -4.99 -19.91 -5.44
CA ASP A 131 -4.60 -18.53 -5.15
C ASP A 131 -4.39 -17.69 -6.41
N ALA A 132 -3.78 -18.28 -7.45
CA ALA A 132 -3.52 -17.58 -8.71
C ALA A 132 -4.83 -17.25 -9.44
N SER A 133 -5.79 -18.18 -9.49
CA SER A 133 -7.12 -17.96 -10.08
C SER A 133 -7.90 -16.90 -9.30
N LEU A 134 -7.88 -16.97 -7.95
CA LEU A 134 -8.57 -16.00 -7.08
C LEU A 134 -7.95 -14.60 -7.12
N GLU A 135 -6.70 -14.46 -7.56
CA GLU A 135 -6.10 -13.14 -7.84
C GLU A 135 -6.62 -12.51 -9.14
N GLU A 136 -7.09 -13.32 -10.09
CA GLU A 136 -7.69 -12.82 -11.33
C GLU A 136 -9.14 -12.39 -11.12
N GLY A 137 -9.87 -12.99 -10.15
CA GLY A 137 -11.25 -12.65 -9.83
C GLY A 137 -12.00 -13.72 -9.04
N PRO A 138 -13.33 -13.64 -8.99
CA PRO A 138 -14.16 -14.73 -8.45
C PRO A 138 -13.89 -16.04 -9.21
N GLY A 139 -13.57 -17.10 -8.46
CA GLY A 139 -13.22 -18.40 -9.02
C GLY A 139 -14.35 -19.41 -8.93
N HIS A 140 -14.64 -20.12 -10.02
CA HIS A 140 -15.60 -21.22 -10.05
C HIS A 140 -14.95 -22.48 -9.45
N TYR A 141 -15.70 -23.17 -8.57
CA TYR A 141 -15.29 -24.48 -8.07
C TYR A 141 -15.40 -25.53 -9.20
N PRO A 142 -14.29 -26.14 -9.66
CA PRO A 142 -14.28 -27.06 -10.80
C PRO A 142 -15.13 -28.31 -10.62
N THR A 143 -15.52 -28.63 -9.38
CA THR A 143 -16.37 -29.77 -9.03
C THR A 143 -17.85 -29.46 -9.05
N THR A 144 -18.23 -28.21 -9.30
CA THR A 144 -19.63 -27.77 -9.40
C THR A 144 -20.05 -27.54 -10.84
N GLN A 145 -21.36 -27.37 -11.07
CA GLN A 145 -21.91 -27.21 -12.40
C GLN A 145 -21.54 -25.84 -12.99
N LEU A 146 -21.47 -25.79 -14.33
CA LEU A 146 -21.32 -24.55 -15.06
C LEU A 146 -22.68 -23.82 -15.18
N PRO A 147 -22.68 -22.49 -15.45
CA PRO A 147 -23.90 -21.75 -15.74
C PRO A 147 -24.73 -22.43 -16.83
N GLY A 148 -26.04 -22.58 -16.59
CA GLY A 148 -26.97 -23.26 -17.52
C GLY A 148 -27.08 -24.77 -17.34
N GLN A 149 -26.25 -25.40 -16.52
CA GLN A 149 -26.40 -26.82 -16.17
C GLN A 149 -27.30 -27.02 -14.96
N VAL A 150 -27.93 -28.20 -14.88
CA VAL A 150 -28.74 -28.57 -13.71
C VAL A 150 -27.81 -28.86 -12.54
N GLY A 151 -27.99 -28.14 -11.44
CA GLY A 151 -27.19 -28.29 -10.23
C GLY A 151 -26.77 -26.96 -9.62
N ASN A 152 -25.72 -26.96 -8.85
CA ASN A 152 -25.24 -25.78 -8.14
C ASN A 152 -23.98 -25.24 -8.85
N PHE A 153 -23.99 -23.96 -9.16
CA PHE A 153 -22.82 -23.20 -9.65
C PHE A 153 -22.21 -22.45 -8.47
N ALA A 154 -21.09 -22.93 -7.94
CA ALA A 154 -20.44 -22.36 -6.76
C ALA A 154 -19.24 -21.51 -7.15
N VAL A 155 -19.13 -20.34 -6.51
CA VAL A 155 -18.06 -19.36 -6.75
C VAL A 155 -17.44 -18.94 -5.43
N ALA A 156 -16.11 -18.87 -5.38
CA ALA A 156 -15.34 -18.30 -4.29
C ALA A 156 -14.75 -16.94 -4.71
N GLY A 157 -14.48 -16.09 -3.74
CA GLY A 157 -13.78 -14.82 -3.99
C GLY A 157 -13.32 -14.17 -2.70
N HIS A 158 -12.35 -13.27 -2.81
CA HIS A 158 -11.86 -12.53 -1.67
C HIS A 158 -12.91 -11.52 -1.18
N ARG A 159 -13.06 -11.44 0.14
CA ARG A 159 -13.87 -10.39 0.77
C ARG A 159 -13.04 -9.14 1.02
N VAL A 160 -11.74 -9.27 1.30
CA VAL A 160 -10.82 -8.18 1.60
C VAL A 160 -9.55 -8.38 0.78
N GLY A 161 -9.06 -7.32 0.17
CA GLY A 161 -7.88 -7.35 -0.71
C GLY A 161 -8.12 -8.04 -2.06
N LYS A 162 -7.13 -8.01 -2.92
CA LYS A 162 -7.15 -8.67 -4.24
C LYS A 162 -8.43 -8.38 -5.06
N GLY A 163 -8.83 -7.10 -5.14
CA GLY A 163 -10.01 -6.65 -5.89
C GLY A 163 -11.35 -6.81 -5.18
N GLU A 164 -11.40 -7.48 -4.03
CA GLU A 164 -12.54 -7.53 -3.10
C GLU A 164 -13.91 -7.83 -3.74
N PRO A 165 -14.02 -8.86 -4.61
CA PRO A 165 -15.25 -9.09 -5.35
C PRO A 165 -16.45 -9.35 -4.43
N PHE A 166 -16.24 -9.76 -3.18
CA PHE A 166 -17.31 -10.08 -2.24
C PHE A 166 -17.32 -9.21 -0.98
N LEU A 167 -16.73 -8.01 -1.05
CA LEU A 167 -16.68 -7.05 0.05
C LEU A 167 -18.07 -6.75 0.64
N ASN A 168 -19.04 -6.53 -0.22
CA ASN A 168 -20.38 -6.01 0.13
C ASN A 168 -21.48 -7.08 0.13
N LEU A 169 -21.15 -8.38 0.15
CA LEU A 169 -22.17 -9.44 0.11
C LEU A 169 -23.14 -9.40 1.29
N ASP A 170 -22.72 -8.86 2.45
CA ASP A 170 -23.55 -8.66 3.62
C ASP A 170 -24.67 -7.61 3.43
N GLN A 171 -24.63 -6.83 2.38
CA GLN A 171 -25.68 -5.87 1.99
C GLN A 171 -26.84 -6.56 1.24
N LEU A 172 -26.63 -7.78 0.75
CA LEU A 172 -27.70 -8.57 0.14
C LEU A 172 -28.68 -9.03 1.24
N ARG A 173 -29.93 -8.68 1.07
CA ARG A 173 -31.04 -9.10 1.95
C ARG A 173 -32.05 -9.89 1.14
N VAL A 174 -32.61 -10.90 1.76
CA VAL A 174 -33.74 -11.68 1.21
C VAL A 174 -35.02 -10.88 1.36
#